data_0b344cf0922b50ee44aea9517a4668df
#
_entry.id   0b344cf0922b50ee44aea9517a4668df
#
_cell.length_a   1.000
_cell.length_b   1.000
_cell.length_c   1.000
_cell.angle_alpha   90.00
_cell.angle_beta   90.00
_cell.angle_gamma   90.00
#
_symmetry.space_group_name_H-M   'P 1'
#
loop_
_entity.id
_entity.type
_entity.pdbx_description
1 polymer ?
#
loop_
_entity_poly.entity_id
_entity_poly.type
_entity_poly.pdbx_seq_one_letter_code
_entity_poly.pdbx_strand_id
1 'polypeptide(L)'
;MKKIFLLLLAMGAISLSAEARKVKGSVVSGEEKLSGVIVTDGTNFTQTKKNGKFSFEIKDDAEFVYIVTPAGYAGEWSTGVPAFFKRAEGVKKFTFDLVKTDTKGDYSIVAVGDPQPSSAEHFEIFAGEPLEDLSKTTNTLGLSAVGVALGDISWDKPERLDDWKREIVRTGIPFYPVIGNHDHLRKQGGDLQSSAEYRKRMCPENYAFFIGKDIFFSVDNIIYTAEKGYDEGYADHVLAFVRGVMKYVQADADVYIAQHSPLAGRDVGKRILGTSDMLNLIEGHKTLFLSGHNHLSKPYTYGNDVTEHNIASICGTWWDAYHCADGSPRGYKVYTKDSGKLTWYYKAIGQDRNFQVEIFKPGQTLKHPNSVIANVWDWDPAWKVEWYEDGKPMGKMEKVKEYSPYHIAEMKAKYGICALWRGDSGLETP
;
A
#
# COMPACT_ATOMS: atom_id res chain seq x y z
N MET A 1 -26.15 -5.94 69.36
CA MET A 1 -24.79 -6.00 68.87
C MET A 1 -24.78 -6.98 67.69
N LYS A 2 -24.88 -6.47 66.45
CA LYS A 2 -24.82 -7.30 65.21
C LYS A 2 -23.40 -7.16 64.64
N LYS A 3 -22.67 -8.25 64.57
CA LYS A 3 -21.35 -8.34 63.92
C LYS A 3 -21.57 -8.47 62.43
N ILE A 4 -21.12 -7.48 61.68
CA ILE A 4 -21.06 -7.51 60.22
C ILE A 4 -19.72 -8.17 59.86
N PHE A 5 -19.77 -9.33 59.19
CA PHE A 5 -18.60 -9.98 58.58
C PHE A 5 -18.39 -9.38 57.18
N LEU A 6 -17.31 -8.65 57.03
CA LEU A 6 -16.86 -8.14 55.72
C LEU A 6 -16.04 -9.25 55.01
N LEU A 7 -16.61 -9.82 53.97
CA LEU A 7 -15.91 -10.79 53.11
C LEU A 7 -15.16 -9.98 52.04
N LEU A 8 -13.84 -9.87 52.16
CA LEU A 8 -12.95 -9.35 51.11
C LEU A 8 -12.77 -10.44 50.06
N LEU A 9 -13.43 -10.31 48.91
CA LEU A 9 -13.08 -11.07 47.71
C LEU A 9 -11.82 -10.44 47.10
N ALA A 10 -10.68 -11.09 47.25
CA ALA A 10 -9.48 -10.80 46.49
C ALA A 10 -9.69 -11.38 45.08
N MET A 11 -10.08 -10.52 44.10
CA MET A 11 -9.97 -10.84 42.69
C MET A 11 -8.46 -10.85 42.33
N GLY A 12 -7.86 -12.02 42.36
CA GLY A 12 -6.54 -12.24 41.72
C GLY A 12 -6.69 -12.03 40.23
N ALA A 13 -6.15 -10.92 39.72
CA ALA A 13 -5.91 -10.78 38.30
C ALA A 13 -4.91 -11.87 37.89
N ILE A 14 -5.37 -12.96 37.31
CA ILE A 14 -4.53 -13.92 36.61
C ILE A 14 -4.09 -13.18 35.35
N SER A 15 -2.91 -12.57 35.40
CA SER A 15 -2.22 -12.18 34.19
C SER A 15 -1.82 -13.50 33.49
N LEU A 16 -2.60 -13.89 32.49
CA LEU A 16 -2.18 -14.88 31.51
C LEU A 16 -0.99 -14.28 30.79
N SER A 17 0.23 -14.55 31.30
CA SER A 17 1.43 -14.39 30.50
C SER A 17 1.27 -15.37 29.35
N ALA A 18 1.14 -14.88 28.10
CA ALA A 18 1.19 -15.73 26.94
C ALA A 18 2.46 -16.56 27.01
N GLU A 19 2.35 -17.89 27.13
CA GLU A 19 3.50 -18.78 27.16
C GLU A 19 4.24 -18.60 25.84
N ALA A 20 5.57 -18.53 25.91
CA ALA A 20 6.45 -18.47 24.75
C ALA A 20 6.89 -19.88 24.37
N ARG A 21 6.91 -20.19 23.08
CA ARG A 21 7.39 -21.47 22.58
C ARG A 21 8.57 -21.29 21.63
N LYS A 22 9.52 -22.21 21.74
CA LYS A 22 10.70 -22.20 20.88
C LYS A 22 10.43 -22.83 19.54
N VAL A 23 10.80 -22.10 18.47
CA VAL A 23 10.76 -22.58 17.10
C VAL A 23 12.13 -22.52 16.45
N LYS A 24 12.31 -23.29 15.37
CA LYS A 24 13.55 -23.32 14.58
C LYS A 24 13.24 -23.45 13.11
N GLY A 25 14.22 -23.13 12.27
CA GLY A 25 14.03 -23.29 10.84
C GLY A 25 15.25 -22.92 10.02
N SER A 26 15.01 -22.73 8.73
CA SER A 26 16.04 -22.34 7.76
C SER A 26 15.43 -21.47 6.65
N VAL A 27 16.28 -20.60 6.10
CA VAL A 27 16.00 -19.83 4.89
C VAL A 27 17.03 -20.22 3.84
N VAL A 28 16.56 -20.60 2.66
CA VAL A 28 17.38 -21.10 1.55
C VAL A 28 16.89 -20.53 0.22
N SER A 29 17.69 -20.66 -0.83
CA SER A 29 17.28 -20.54 -2.23
C SER A 29 17.89 -21.72 -2.99
N GLY A 30 17.09 -22.77 -3.16
CA GLY A 30 17.60 -24.08 -3.60
C GLY A 30 18.65 -24.62 -2.63
N GLU A 31 19.89 -24.80 -3.09
CA GLU A 31 21.01 -25.27 -2.25
C GLU A 31 21.70 -24.15 -1.45
N GLU A 32 21.49 -22.88 -1.83
CA GLU A 32 22.09 -21.72 -1.19
C GLU A 32 21.46 -21.48 0.18
N LYS A 33 22.31 -21.33 1.22
CA LYS A 33 21.89 -21.06 2.60
C LYS A 33 21.97 -19.56 2.87
N LEU A 34 20.85 -18.92 3.12
CA LEU A 34 20.77 -17.48 3.25
C LEU A 34 21.03 -17.04 4.70
N SER A 35 22.15 -16.35 4.90
CA SER A 35 22.58 -15.81 6.18
C SER A 35 22.07 -14.38 6.39
N GLY A 36 21.81 -13.99 7.65
CA GLY A 36 21.42 -12.62 8.00
C GLY A 36 19.96 -12.29 7.68
N VAL A 37 19.16 -13.25 7.22
CA VAL A 37 17.73 -13.02 6.96
C VAL A 37 17.00 -12.83 8.27
N ILE A 38 16.26 -11.74 8.42
CA ILE A 38 15.45 -11.44 9.60
C ILE A 38 14.23 -12.36 9.58
N VAL A 39 13.97 -13.00 10.73
CA VAL A 39 12.80 -13.86 10.95
C VAL A 39 12.04 -13.34 12.16
N THR A 40 10.72 -13.30 12.08
CA THR A 40 9.86 -12.71 13.11
C THR A 40 8.53 -13.45 13.25
N ASP A 41 7.86 -13.24 14.38
CA ASP A 41 6.44 -13.52 14.60
C ASP A 41 5.58 -12.24 14.62
N GLY A 42 6.17 -11.11 14.19
CA GLY A 42 5.57 -9.77 14.27
C GLY A 42 5.99 -8.99 15.52
N THR A 43 6.48 -9.68 16.55
CA THR A 43 6.86 -9.07 17.84
C THR A 43 8.33 -9.36 18.20
N ASN A 44 8.74 -10.61 18.04
CA ASN A 44 10.09 -11.08 18.31
C ASN A 44 10.87 -11.22 17.01
N PHE A 45 12.18 -10.94 17.05
CA PHE A 45 13.03 -10.90 15.87
C PHE A 45 14.30 -11.71 16.10
N THR A 46 14.75 -12.40 15.08
CA THR A 46 16.05 -13.08 15.04
C THR A 46 16.62 -13.01 13.63
N GLN A 47 17.87 -13.43 13.44
CA GLN A 47 18.47 -13.57 12.12
C GLN A 47 18.97 -14.98 11.87
N THR A 48 18.98 -15.39 10.60
CA THR A 48 19.60 -16.64 10.20
C THR A 48 21.13 -16.57 10.37
N LYS A 49 21.71 -17.67 10.86
CA LYS A 49 23.15 -17.86 10.99
C LYS A 49 23.80 -18.12 9.61
N LYS A 50 25.15 -18.20 9.54
CA LYS A 50 25.91 -18.50 8.32
C LYS A 50 25.44 -19.76 7.57
N ASN A 51 24.81 -20.71 8.25
CA ASN A 51 24.28 -21.93 7.66
C ASN A 51 22.78 -21.82 7.28
N GLY A 52 22.23 -20.61 7.22
CA GLY A 52 20.84 -20.34 6.90
C GLY A 52 19.83 -20.72 7.99
N LYS A 53 20.27 -21.20 9.15
CA LYS A 53 19.38 -21.68 10.23
C LYS A 53 19.08 -20.58 11.23
N PHE A 54 17.88 -20.63 11.81
CA PHE A 54 17.44 -19.77 12.91
C PHE A 54 16.79 -20.58 14.04
N SER A 55 16.70 -19.98 15.22
CA SER A 55 15.89 -20.46 16.34
C SER A 55 15.62 -19.30 17.28
N PHE A 56 14.35 -19.11 17.66
CA PHE A 56 13.93 -18.06 18.59
C PHE A 56 12.62 -18.46 19.30
N GLU A 57 12.22 -17.68 20.27
CA GLU A 57 10.97 -17.84 20.98
C GLU A 57 9.93 -16.95 20.32
N ILE A 58 8.77 -17.50 20.06
CA ILE A 58 7.58 -16.80 19.55
C ILE A 58 6.49 -16.83 20.61
N LYS A 59 5.53 -15.91 20.51
CA LYS A 59 4.31 -15.97 21.32
C LYS A 59 3.56 -17.26 21.01
N ASP A 60 2.91 -17.86 21.99
CA ASP A 60 2.18 -19.11 21.80
C ASP A 60 0.97 -18.92 20.89
N ASP A 61 0.35 -17.74 20.93
CA ASP A 61 -0.75 -17.29 20.08
C ASP A 61 -0.31 -16.66 18.74
N ALA A 62 0.99 -16.68 18.40
CA ALA A 62 1.48 -16.16 17.13
C ALA A 62 0.81 -16.88 15.95
N GLU A 63 0.14 -16.12 15.09
CA GLU A 63 -0.54 -16.66 13.91
C GLU A 63 0.43 -17.04 12.80
N PHE A 64 1.56 -16.31 12.70
CA PHE A 64 2.57 -16.48 11.67
C PHE A 64 3.98 -16.51 12.21
N VAL A 65 4.86 -17.21 11.47
CA VAL A 65 6.30 -16.94 11.42
C VAL A 65 6.63 -16.53 10.00
N TYR A 66 7.34 -15.42 9.84
CA TYR A 66 7.65 -14.87 8.54
C TYR A 66 9.04 -14.20 8.50
N ILE A 67 9.48 -13.87 7.31
CA ILE A 67 10.79 -13.29 7.07
C ILE A 67 10.65 -11.87 6.52
N VAL A 68 11.62 -11.01 6.84
CA VAL A 68 11.90 -9.83 6.03
C VAL A 68 12.71 -10.31 4.83
N THR A 69 12.07 -10.40 3.68
CA THR A 69 12.66 -10.97 2.47
C THR A 69 13.92 -10.19 2.08
N PRO A 70 15.08 -10.84 1.88
CA PRO A 70 16.29 -10.13 1.50
C PRO A 70 16.27 -9.67 0.04
N ALA A 71 17.00 -8.61 -0.29
CA ALA A 71 17.12 -8.10 -1.65
C ALA A 71 17.71 -9.16 -2.60
N GLY A 72 17.19 -9.22 -3.82
CA GLY A 72 17.54 -10.23 -4.82
C GLY A 72 16.80 -11.56 -4.66
N TYR A 73 15.79 -11.60 -3.79
CA TYR A 73 14.95 -12.78 -3.57
C TYR A 73 13.48 -12.37 -3.38
N ALA A 74 12.59 -13.33 -3.63
CA ALA A 74 11.18 -13.27 -3.25
C ALA A 74 10.72 -14.63 -2.74
N GLY A 75 9.67 -14.68 -1.94
CA GLY A 75 8.89 -15.91 -1.76
C GLY A 75 8.28 -16.31 -3.10
N GLU A 76 8.05 -17.60 -3.34
CA GLU A 76 7.33 -18.07 -4.51
C GLU A 76 5.95 -17.37 -4.58
N TRP A 77 5.51 -16.90 -5.78
CA TRP A 77 4.31 -16.03 -5.94
C TRP A 77 3.26 -16.57 -6.92
N SER A 78 3.38 -17.80 -7.37
CA SER A 78 2.37 -18.42 -8.26
C SER A 78 0.97 -18.53 -7.64
N THR A 79 0.88 -18.33 -6.32
CA THR A 79 -0.41 -18.28 -5.59
C THR A 79 -0.95 -16.85 -5.38
N GLY A 80 -0.32 -15.84 -5.99
CA GLY A 80 -0.75 -14.44 -5.97
C GLY A 80 -0.13 -13.58 -4.86
N VAL A 81 0.32 -14.19 -3.76
CA VAL A 81 1.07 -13.48 -2.70
C VAL A 81 2.41 -14.18 -2.49
N PRO A 82 3.52 -13.44 -2.44
CA PRO A 82 4.83 -14.05 -2.19
C PRO A 82 4.86 -14.84 -0.87
N ALA A 83 5.44 -16.04 -0.90
CA ALA A 83 5.44 -16.99 0.22
C ALA A 83 6.54 -16.66 1.26
N PHE A 84 6.54 -15.44 1.80
CA PHE A 84 7.46 -14.99 2.85
C PHE A 84 7.02 -15.38 4.26
N PHE A 85 5.83 -15.95 4.44
CA PHE A 85 5.22 -16.29 5.72
C PHE A 85 4.73 -17.73 5.77
N LYS A 86 4.53 -18.24 6.99
CA LYS A 86 3.94 -19.56 7.26
C LYS A 86 3.07 -19.48 8.51
N ARG A 87 1.97 -20.23 8.52
CA ARG A 87 1.13 -20.38 9.70
C ARG A 87 1.92 -21.02 10.83
N ALA A 88 1.76 -20.48 12.04
CA ALA A 88 2.57 -20.88 13.18
C ALA A 88 1.88 -21.92 14.08
N GLU A 89 0.56 -22.05 14.01
CA GLU A 89 -0.20 -22.97 14.87
C GLU A 89 0.34 -24.42 14.80
N GLY A 90 0.71 -24.97 15.93
CA GLY A 90 1.23 -26.35 16.05
C GLY A 90 2.58 -26.62 15.39
N VAL A 91 3.17 -25.64 14.69
CA VAL A 91 4.41 -25.81 13.91
C VAL A 91 5.64 -25.41 14.74
N LYS A 92 6.63 -26.31 14.83
CA LYS A 92 7.91 -26.08 15.52
C LYS A 92 9.10 -25.89 14.59
N LYS A 93 8.95 -26.23 13.29
CA LYS A 93 10.03 -26.14 12.30
C LYS A 93 9.54 -25.48 11.02
N PHE A 94 10.24 -24.44 10.57
CA PHE A 94 9.93 -23.65 9.40
C PHE A 94 11.04 -23.74 8.36
N THR A 95 10.69 -23.81 7.10
CA THR A 95 11.62 -23.70 5.98
C THR A 95 11.05 -22.69 4.99
N PHE A 96 11.85 -21.67 4.68
CA PHE A 96 11.57 -20.70 3.63
C PHE A 96 12.53 -20.98 2.48
N ASP A 97 11.98 -21.31 1.32
CA ASP A 97 12.73 -21.47 0.08
C ASP A 97 12.37 -20.31 -0.86
N LEU A 98 13.38 -19.51 -1.20
CA LEU A 98 13.19 -18.26 -1.92
C LEU A 98 13.62 -18.39 -3.38
N VAL A 99 12.93 -17.67 -4.23
CA VAL A 99 13.24 -17.55 -5.65
C VAL A 99 14.16 -16.33 -5.86
N LYS A 100 15.18 -16.47 -6.69
CA LYS A 100 16.06 -15.35 -7.07
C LYS A 100 15.30 -14.34 -7.94
N THR A 101 15.55 -13.06 -7.70
CA THR A 101 15.07 -11.92 -8.49
C THR A 101 16.21 -10.98 -8.79
N ASP A 102 15.99 -10.01 -9.67
CA ASP A 102 17.00 -9.03 -10.03
C ASP A 102 16.93 -7.73 -9.20
N THR A 103 16.25 -7.80 -8.04
CA THR A 103 16.03 -6.65 -7.14
C THR A 103 17.19 -6.34 -6.19
N LYS A 104 18.39 -6.85 -6.44
CA LYS A 104 19.57 -6.63 -5.58
C LYS A 104 20.27 -5.30 -5.86
N GLY A 105 20.22 -4.82 -7.09
CA GLY A 105 20.79 -3.55 -7.56
C GLY A 105 19.72 -2.51 -7.80
N ASP A 106 19.67 -1.99 -9.02
CA ASP A 106 18.60 -1.11 -9.49
C ASP A 106 17.28 -1.88 -9.55
N TYR A 107 16.17 -1.19 -9.33
CA TYR A 107 14.88 -1.84 -9.22
C TYR A 107 13.72 -0.94 -9.64
N SER A 108 12.55 -1.54 -9.83
CA SER A 108 11.30 -0.83 -10.06
C SER A 108 10.23 -1.25 -9.05
N ILE A 109 9.33 -0.32 -8.71
CA ILE A 109 8.14 -0.55 -7.90
C ILE A 109 6.92 -0.16 -8.73
N VAL A 110 5.96 -1.07 -8.85
CA VAL A 110 4.68 -0.82 -9.52
C VAL A 110 3.61 -0.72 -8.44
N ALA A 111 3.11 0.49 -8.18
CA ALA A 111 2.16 0.76 -7.11
C ALA A 111 0.76 0.97 -7.68
N VAL A 112 -0.18 0.15 -7.22
CA VAL A 112 -1.57 0.11 -7.65
C VAL A 112 -2.47 0.49 -6.49
N GLY A 113 -3.26 1.56 -6.62
CA GLY A 113 -4.24 1.97 -5.62
C GLY A 113 -5.61 1.36 -5.89
N ASP A 114 -6.29 0.93 -4.85
CA ASP A 114 -7.72 0.72 -4.73
C ASP A 114 -8.37 -0.06 -5.90
N PRO A 115 -8.06 -1.35 -6.09
CA PRO A 115 -8.75 -2.18 -7.07
C PRO A 115 -10.26 -2.32 -6.79
N GLN A 116 -10.66 -2.48 -5.57
CA GLN A 116 -12.03 -2.41 -5.02
C GLN A 116 -13.17 -3.06 -5.82
N PRO A 117 -13.09 -4.27 -6.37
CA PRO A 117 -14.24 -4.88 -7.00
C PRO A 117 -15.28 -5.26 -5.94
N SER A 118 -16.49 -4.71 -6.04
CA SER A 118 -17.62 -5.02 -5.16
C SER A 118 -18.50 -6.15 -5.70
N SER A 119 -18.37 -6.50 -6.97
CA SER A 119 -19.15 -7.50 -7.67
C SER A 119 -18.28 -8.37 -8.59
N ALA A 120 -18.84 -9.43 -9.13
CA ALA A 120 -18.16 -10.23 -10.16
C ALA A 120 -17.92 -9.42 -11.43
N GLU A 121 -18.88 -8.58 -11.84
CA GLU A 121 -18.75 -7.69 -13.01
C GLU A 121 -17.57 -6.72 -12.84
N HIS A 122 -17.46 -6.06 -11.69
CA HIS A 122 -16.32 -5.18 -11.40
C HIS A 122 -15.00 -5.93 -11.44
N PHE A 123 -15.00 -7.17 -10.95
CA PHE A 123 -13.81 -7.99 -11.01
C PHE A 123 -13.43 -8.40 -12.44
N GLU A 124 -14.40 -8.71 -13.29
CA GLU A 124 -14.17 -8.98 -14.71
C GLU A 124 -13.60 -7.76 -15.44
N ILE A 125 -14.08 -6.55 -15.12
CA ILE A 125 -13.50 -5.31 -15.64
C ILE A 125 -12.04 -5.18 -15.21
N PHE A 126 -11.73 -5.40 -13.93
CA PHE A 126 -10.35 -5.35 -13.42
C PHE A 126 -9.44 -6.37 -14.11
N ALA A 127 -9.90 -7.60 -14.25
CA ALA A 127 -9.16 -8.71 -14.86
C ALA A 127 -8.99 -8.55 -16.40
N GLY A 128 -9.73 -7.66 -17.02
CA GLY A 128 -9.64 -7.30 -18.44
C GLY A 128 -8.52 -6.29 -18.71
N GLU A 129 -8.89 -5.17 -19.34
CA GLU A 129 -7.93 -4.14 -19.79
C GLU A 129 -6.98 -3.63 -18.70
N PRO A 130 -7.42 -3.33 -17.45
CA PRO A 130 -6.50 -2.86 -16.41
C PRO A 130 -5.38 -3.84 -16.09
N LEU A 131 -5.71 -5.11 -15.91
CA LEU A 131 -4.71 -6.13 -15.59
C LEU A 131 -3.86 -6.51 -16.80
N GLU A 132 -4.38 -6.43 -18.03
CA GLU A 132 -3.59 -6.60 -19.25
C GLU A 132 -2.56 -5.49 -19.41
N ASP A 133 -2.95 -4.23 -19.20
CA ASP A 133 -2.05 -3.08 -19.24
C ASP A 133 -0.95 -3.21 -18.18
N LEU A 134 -1.35 -3.53 -16.95
CA LEU A 134 -0.44 -3.79 -15.83
C LEU A 134 0.55 -4.91 -16.18
N SER A 135 0.06 -6.03 -16.71
CA SER A 135 0.90 -7.17 -17.09
C SER A 135 1.89 -6.83 -18.23
N LYS A 136 1.47 -6.04 -19.22
CA LYS A 136 2.36 -5.55 -20.27
C LYS A 136 3.49 -4.70 -19.69
N THR A 137 3.15 -3.79 -18.77
CA THR A 137 4.15 -2.94 -18.11
C THR A 137 5.13 -3.75 -17.28
N THR A 138 4.64 -4.64 -16.41
CA THR A 138 5.50 -5.46 -15.54
C THR A 138 6.38 -6.42 -16.32
N ASN A 139 5.89 -6.97 -17.43
CA ASN A 139 6.70 -7.82 -18.31
C ASN A 139 7.90 -7.07 -18.92
N THR A 140 7.79 -5.76 -19.17
CA THR A 140 8.94 -4.96 -19.66
C THR A 140 9.96 -4.67 -18.57
N LEU A 141 9.55 -4.65 -17.30
CA LEU A 141 10.40 -4.42 -16.14
C LEU A 141 11.08 -5.71 -15.66
N GLY A 142 10.43 -6.85 -15.87
CA GLY A 142 10.93 -8.17 -15.50
C GLY A 142 11.16 -8.35 -14.00
N LEU A 143 12.06 -9.23 -13.61
CA LEU A 143 12.35 -9.61 -12.23
C LEU A 143 13.11 -8.55 -11.41
N SER A 144 13.44 -7.40 -12.01
CA SER A 144 13.92 -6.23 -11.27
C SER A 144 12.76 -5.41 -10.64
N ALA A 145 11.51 -5.80 -10.89
CA ALA A 145 10.33 -5.11 -10.38
C ALA A 145 9.63 -5.89 -9.29
N VAL A 146 8.99 -5.14 -8.40
CA VAL A 146 8.00 -5.62 -7.44
C VAL A 146 6.71 -4.84 -7.61
N GLY A 147 5.57 -5.49 -7.43
CA GLY A 147 4.26 -4.85 -7.39
C GLY A 147 3.80 -4.62 -5.95
N VAL A 148 3.03 -3.57 -5.72
CA VAL A 148 2.39 -3.26 -4.44
C VAL A 148 0.96 -2.85 -4.70
N ALA A 149 -0.01 -3.50 -4.05
CA ALA A 149 -1.41 -3.08 -4.03
C ALA A 149 -1.67 -2.33 -2.72
N LEU A 150 -2.09 -1.07 -2.82
CA LEU A 150 -2.16 -0.12 -1.69
C LEU A 150 -3.47 -0.19 -0.89
N GLY A 151 -3.97 -1.39 -0.68
CA GLY A 151 -5.18 -1.63 0.08
C GLY A 151 -6.46 -1.50 -0.74
N ASP A 152 -7.58 -1.76 -0.08
CA ASP A 152 -8.88 -1.86 -0.71
C ASP A 152 -8.84 -2.78 -1.95
N ILE A 153 -8.23 -3.95 -1.76
CA ILE A 153 -8.12 -4.98 -2.79
C ILE A 153 -9.49 -5.54 -3.14
N SER A 154 -10.39 -5.55 -2.14
CA SER A 154 -11.80 -5.87 -2.30
C SER A 154 -12.68 -4.75 -1.73
N TRP A 155 -13.99 -4.78 -2.01
CA TRP A 155 -14.96 -3.90 -1.35
C TRP A 155 -15.88 -4.73 -0.45
N ASP A 156 -15.53 -4.87 0.84
CA ASP A 156 -16.32 -5.60 1.84
C ASP A 156 -16.69 -7.04 1.40
N LYS A 157 -15.86 -7.67 0.54
CA LYS A 157 -16.09 -8.98 -0.09
C LYS A 157 -14.83 -9.85 -0.01
N PRO A 158 -14.55 -10.50 1.13
CA PRO A 158 -13.32 -11.26 1.33
C PRO A 158 -13.02 -12.31 0.25
N GLU A 159 -14.04 -12.89 -0.37
CA GLU A 159 -13.89 -13.84 -1.47
C GLU A 159 -13.20 -13.23 -2.70
N ARG A 160 -13.28 -11.91 -2.90
CA ARG A 160 -12.60 -11.21 -3.99
C ARG A 160 -11.09 -11.14 -3.81
N LEU A 161 -10.60 -11.31 -2.58
CA LEU A 161 -9.17 -11.47 -2.31
C LEU A 161 -8.61 -12.73 -2.97
N ASP A 162 -9.38 -13.84 -2.99
CA ASP A 162 -8.98 -15.06 -3.68
C ASP A 162 -9.02 -14.89 -5.20
N ASP A 163 -10.01 -14.18 -5.72
CA ASP A 163 -10.09 -13.83 -7.14
C ASP A 163 -8.89 -12.97 -7.54
N TRP A 164 -8.54 -11.95 -6.75
CA TRP A 164 -7.38 -11.10 -7.00
C TRP A 164 -6.08 -11.91 -7.03
N LYS A 165 -5.85 -12.80 -6.06
CA LYS A 165 -4.67 -13.67 -6.04
C LYS A 165 -4.54 -14.52 -7.30
N ARG A 166 -5.65 -15.07 -7.79
CA ARG A 166 -5.67 -15.90 -8.99
C ARG A 166 -5.24 -15.13 -10.23
N GLU A 167 -5.63 -13.87 -10.35
CA GLU A 167 -5.39 -13.08 -11.55
C GLU A 167 -4.07 -12.29 -11.51
N ILE A 168 -3.64 -11.81 -10.33
CA ILE A 168 -2.45 -10.94 -10.23
C ILE A 168 -1.15 -11.65 -10.64
N VAL A 169 -1.12 -12.98 -10.62
CA VAL A 169 0.00 -13.79 -11.09
C VAL A 169 0.34 -13.54 -12.57
N ARG A 170 -0.63 -13.03 -13.35
CA ARG A 170 -0.44 -12.67 -14.76
C ARG A 170 0.58 -11.54 -14.94
N THR A 171 0.84 -10.78 -13.91
CA THR A 171 1.88 -9.73 -13.93
C THR A 171 3.29 -10.28 -14.01
N GLY A 172 3.52 -11.55 -13.69
CA GLY A 172 4.81 -12.22 -13.75
C GLY A 172 5.84 -11.79 -12.70
N ILE A 173 5.51 -10.85 -11.84
CA ILE A 173 6.37 -10.33 -10.77
C ILE A 173 5.74 -10.58 -9.38
N PRO A 174 6.55 -10.61 -8.29
CA PRO A 174 5.99 -10.68 -6.95
C PRO A 174 5.17 -9.44 -6.61
N PHE A 175 3.91 -9.64 -6.21
CA PHE A 175 2.99 -8.57 -5.85
C PHE A 175 2.66 -8.62 -4.36
N TYR A 176 2.93 -7.53 -3.65
CA TYR A 176 2.82 -7.40 -2.20
C TYR A 176 1.55 -6.61 -1.83
N PRO A 177 0.56 -7.22 -1.16
CA PRO A 177 -0.69 -6.56 -0.82
C PRO A 177 -0.60 -5.79 0.50
N VAL A 178 -1.11 -4.56 0.54
CA VAL A 178 -1.43 -3.80 1.75
C VAL A 178 -2.90 -4.06 2.10
N ILE A 179 -3.27 -4.04 3.35
CA ILE A 179 -4.67 -4.11 3.79
C ILE A 179 -5.29 -2.71 3.77
N GLY A 180 -6.52 -2.58 3.25
CA GLY A 180 -7.30 -1.34 3.28
C GLY A 180 -8.55 -1.46 4.15
N ASN A 181 -9.30 -0.37 4.31
CA ASN A 181 -10.48 -0.38 5.18
C ASN A 181 -11.62 -1.28 4.66
N HIS A 182 -11.70 -1.51 3.35
CA HIS A 182 -12.67 -2.44 2.76
C HIS A 182 -12.22 -3.91 2.74
N ASP A 183 -10.96 -4.17 3.07
CA ASP A 183 -10.42 -5.53 3.25
C ASP A 183 -10.62 -6.04 4.69
N HIS A 184 -10.96 -5.13 5.62
CA HIS A 184 -11.41 -5.46 6.97
C HIS A 184 -12.89 -5.83 6.98
N LEU A 185 -13.29 -6.72 7.88
CA LEU A 185 -14.69 -7.02 8.13
C LEU A 185 -15.27 -6.02 9.12
N ARG A 186 -16.20 -5.21 8.66
CA ARG A 186 -16.92 -4.25 9.51
C ARG A 186 -17.69 -4.97 10.60
N LYS A 187 -17.83 -4.33 11.79
CA LYS A 187 -18.61 -4.82 12.93
C LYS A 187 -18.11 -6.15 13.53
N GLN A 188 -16.86 -6.49 13.33
CA GLN A 188 -16.22 -7.64 13.97
C GLN A 188 -15.38 -7.14 15.16
N GLY A 189 -15.81 -7.23 16.32
CA GLY A 189 -15.20 -7.15 17.65
C GLY A 189 -13.87 -6.43 17.93
N GLY A 190 -13.34 -5.62 16.99
CA GLY A 190 -12.08 -4.90 17.15
C GLY A 190 -11.11 -5.10 15.98
N ASP A 191 -9.95 -4.53 16.09
CA ASP A 191 -8.95 -4.42 15.03
C ASP A 191 -8.46 -5.78 14.48
N LEU A 192 -7.92 -6.62 15.34
CA LEU A 192 -7.46 -7.96 14.97
C LEU A 192 -8.58 -8.87 14.44
N GLN A 193 -9.79 -8.73 14.95
CA GLN A 193 -10.93 -9.53 14.47
C GLN A 193 -11.40 -9.06 13.10
N SER A 194 -11.34 -7.75 12.83
CA SER A 194 -11.75 -7.17 11.55
C SER A 194 -10.84 -7.60 10.40
N SER A 195 -9.55 -7.78 10.64
CA SER A 195 -8.56 -8.20 9.63
C SER A 195 -8.40 -9.73 9.49
N ALA A 196 -9.14 -10.53 10.29
CA ALA A 196 -8.98 -11.99 10.33
C ALA A 196 -9.18 -12.69 8.97
N GLU A 197 -10.18 -12.28 8.16
CA GLU A 197 -10.39 -12.87 6.83
C GLU A 197 -9.30 -12.46 5.83
N TYR A 198 -8.74 -11.25 5.95
CA TYR A 198 -7.56 -10.85 5.19
C TYR A 198 -6.36 -11.72 5.54
N ARG A 199 -6.01 -11.85 6.83
CA ARG A 199 -4.91 -12.71 7.26
C ARG A 199 -5.08 -14.16 6.82
N LYS A 200 -6.30 -14.67 6.89
CA LYS A 200 -6.60 -16.04 6.46
C LYS A 200 -6.34 -16.27 4.97
N ARG A 201 -6.64 -15.30 4.10
CA ARG A 201 -6.60 -15.43 2.64
C ARG A 201 -5.33 -14.89 2.02
N MET A 202 -4.76 -13.85 2.61
CA MET A 202 -3.63 -13.11 2.07
C MET A 202 -2.34 -13.41 2.85
N CYS A 203 -1.97 -12.57 3.78
CA CYS A 203 -0.70 -12.61 4.51
C CYS A 203 -0.81 -11.85 5.85
N PRO A 204 0.24 -11.80 6.69
CA PRO A 204 0.32 -10.84 7.79
C PRO A 204 0.06 -9.41 7.30
N GLU A 205 -0.62 -8.58 8.09
CA GLU A 205 -0.92 -7.17 7.73
C GLU A 205 0.34 -6.30 7.70
N ASN A 206 1.28 -6.62 8.60
CA ASN A 206 2.51 -5.85 8.77
C ASN A 206 3.70 -6.72 8.41
N TYR A 207 4.42 -6.34 7.37
CA TYR A 207 5.61 -7.05 6.91
C TYR A 207 6.57 -6.10 6.20
N ALA A 208 7.77 -6.59 5.88
CA ALA A 208 8.78 -5.82 5.18
C ALA A 208 9.61 -6.71 4.26
N PHE A 209 10.29 -6.08 3.30
CA PHE A 209 11.28 -6.72 2.45
C PHE A 209 12.35 -5.71 2.03
N PHE A 210 13.55 -6.19 1.77
CA PHE A 210 14.63 -5.37 1.20
C PHE A 210 14.55 -5.38 -0.33
N ILE A 211 14.84 -4.21 -0.91
CA ILE A 211 14.94 -4.02 -2.36
C ILE A 211 16.16 -3.12 -2.65
N GLY A 212 17.12 -3.63 -3.42
CA GLY A 212 18.42 -2.98 -3.45
C GLY A 212 19.05 -2.94 -2.05
N LYS A 213 19.50 -1.78 -1.63
CA LYS A 213 19.94 -1.52 -0.25
C LYS A 213 18.84 -0.99 0.66
N ASP A 214 17.67 -0.73 0.10
CA ASP A 214 16.57 -0.01 0.72
C ASP A 214 15.57 -0.97 1.38
N ILE A 215 14.77 -0.45 2.30
CA ILE A 215 13.73 -1.22 3.00
C ILE A 215 12.33 -0.78 2.55
N PHE A 216 11.47 -1.75 2.32
CA PHE A 216 10.07 -1.55 2.02
C PHE A 216 9.20 -2.14 3.11
N PHE A 217 8.33 -1.34 3.69
CA PHE A 217 7.32 -1.76 4.66
C PHE A 217 5.94 -1.79 4.02
N SER A 218 5.16 -2.80 4.34
CA SER A 218 3.71 -2.80 4.21
C SER A 218 3.13 -2.76 5.61
N VAL A 219 2.30 -1.76 5.89
CA VAL A 219 1.74 -1.56 7.24
C VAL A 219 0.24 -1.32 7.18
N ASP A 220 -0.46 -1.90 8.14
CA ASP A 220 -1.85 -1.59 8.41
C ASP A 220 -1.94 -0.25 9.14
N ASN A 221 -2.66 0.70 8.55
CA ASN A 221 -2.92 2.00 9.17
C ASN A 221 -4.42 2.31 9.29
N ILE A 222 -5.23 1.24 9.42
CA ILE A 222 -6.67 1.30 9.64
C ILE A 222 -6.97 0.58 10.97
N ILE A 223 -7.43 1.31 11.95
CA ILE A 223 -7.72 0.80 13.30
C ILE A 223 -9.22 0.64 13.47
N TYR A 224 -9.74 -0.56 13.36
CA TYR A 224 -11.16 -0.83 13.57
C TYR A 224 -11.52 -0.86 15.04
N THR A 225 -12.61 -0.16 15.39
CA THR A 225 -13.22 -0.21 16.70
C THR A 225 -14.60 -0.87 16.62
N ALA A 226 -14.98 -1.61 17.65
CA ALA A 226 -16.28 -2.30 17.69
C ALA A 226 -17.49 -1.35 17.59
N GLU A 227 -17.32 -0.09 18.00
CA GLU A 227 -18.42 0.87 18.18
C GLU A 227 -18.55 1.87 17.03
N LYS A 228 -17.45 2.32 16.42
CA LYS A 228 -17.43 3.51 15.55
C LYS A 228 -17.07 3.26 14.10
N GLY A 229 -16.69 2.04 13.72
CA GLY A 229 -16.07 1.77 12.44
C GLY A 229 -14.55 1.80 12.57
N TYR A 230 -13.84 2.67 11.87
CA TYR A 230 -12.38 2.74 11.98
C TYR A 230 -11.89 4.18 12.19
N ASP A 231 -10.72 4.26 12.81
CA ASP A 231 -9.85 5.43 12.80
C ASP A 231 -8.65 5.17 11.87
N GLU A 232 -8.17 6.21 11.22
CA GLU A 232 -6.94 6.17 10.43
C GLU A 232 -5.74 6.38 11.35
N GLY A 233 -4.74 5.49 11.29
CA GLY A 233 -3.59 5.60 12.16
C GLY A 233 -2.81 4.31 12.36
N TYR A 234 -1.74 4.40 13.14
CA TYR A 234 -0.89 3.26 13.46
C TYR A 234 -1.17 2.77 14.88
N ALA A 235 -1.62 1.54 14.99
CA ALA A 235 -1.74 0.87 16.27
C ALA A 235 -0.34 0.57 16.87
N ASP A 236 -0.27 0.40 18.18
CA ASP A 236 1.02 0.17 18.88
C ASP A 236 1.81 -1.01 18.34
N HIS A 237 1.15 -2.08 17.92
CA HIS A 237 1.81 -3.26 17.36
C HIS A 237 2.45 -2.99 16.00
N VAL A 238 1.87 -2.10 15.18
CA VAL A 238 2.44 -1.66 13.90
C VAL A 238 3.73 -0.88 14.15
N LEU A 239 3.69 0.10 15.05
CA LEU A 239 4.87 0.88 15.44
C LEU A 239 5.97 0.00 16.05
N ALA A 240 5.59 -1.01 16.86
CA ALA A 240 6.52 -1.97 17.43
C ALA A 240 7.18 -2.84 16.35
N PHE A 241 6.43 -3.28 15.35
CA PHE A 241 6.96 -4.02 14.21
C PHE A 241 7.98 -3.19 13.42
N VAL A 242 7.62 -1.96 13.01
CA VAL A 242 8.53 -1.06 12.29
C VAL A 242 9.79 -0.81 13.10
N ARG A 243 9.67 -0.48 14.40
CA ARG A 243 10.80 -0.31 15.32
C ARG A 243 11.69 -1.57 15.39
N GLY A 244 11.07 -2.75 15.35
CA GLY A 244 11.79 -4.03 15.38
C GLY A 244 12.65 -4.24 14.16
N VAL A 245 12.11 -3.96 12.96
CA VAL A 245 12.82 -4.11 11.67
C VAL A 245 13.89 -3.02 11.49
N MET A 246 13.60 -1.76 11.86
CA MET A 246 14.53 -0.63 11.71
C MET A 246 15.87 -0.84 12.41
N LYS A 247 15.96 -1.70 13.43
CA LYS A 247 17.23 -2.09 14.09
C LYS A 247 18.23 -2.76 13.13
N TYR A 248 17.76 -3.25 12.00
CA TYR A 248 18.55 -3.97 11.01
C TYR A 248 18.75 -3.18 9.71
N VAL A 249 18.14 -1.99 9.62
CA VAL A 249 18.22 -1.13 8.44
C VAL A 249 19.49 -0.29 8.51
N GLN A 250 20.23 -0.20 7.41
CA GLN A 250 21.45 0.60 7.32
C GLN A 250 21.10 2.09 7.25
N ALA A 251 21.93 2.93 7.85
CA ALA A 251 21.67 4.37 7.95
C ALA A 251 21.57 5.10 6.60
N ASP A 252 22.15 4.56 5.53
CA ASP A 252 22.13 5.13 4.18
C ASP A 252 21.03 4.50 3.28
N ALA A 253 20.17 3.66 3.84
CA ALA A 253 19.03 3.09 3.12
C ALA A 253 17.89 4.10 2.99
N ASP A 254 17.24 4.14 1.83
CA ASP A 254 15.94 4.79 1.72
C ASP A 254 14.87 3.89 2.32
N VAL A 255 13.81 4.50 2.85
CA VAL A 255 12.67 3.80 3.45
C VAL A 255 11.43 4.02 2.60
N TYR A 256 10.77 2.95 2.23
CA TYR A 256 9.45 2.99 1.57
C TYR A 256 8.41 2.46 2.54
N ILE A 257 7.29 3.15 2.68
CA ILE A 257 6.17 2.72 3.51
C ILE A 257 4.91 2.69 2.65
N ALA A 258 4.45 1.49 2.31
CA ALA A 258 3.15 1.29 1.70
C ALA A 258 2.09 1.14 2.78
N GLN A 259 1.06 1.94 2.68
CA GLN A 259 -0.07 2.00 3.60
C GLN A 259 -1.33 2.33 2.81
N HIS A 260 -2.51 2.14 3.41
CA HIS A 260 -3.74 2.44 2.69
C HIS A 260 -4.11 3.92 2.80
N SER A 261 -4.36 4.43 4.00
CA SER A 261 -4.73 5.84 4.20
C SER A 261 -3.50 6.75 4.17
N PRO A 262 -3.57 7.93 3.52
CA PRO A 262 -2.45 8.87 3.54
C PRO A 262 -2.24 9.49 4.93
N LEU A 263 -1.01 9.93 5.21
CA LEU A 263 -0.66 10.61 6.48
C LEU A 263 -1.51 11.84 6.76
N ALA A 264 -1.97 12.53 5.72
CA ALA A 264 -2.89 13.67 5.83
C ALA A 264 -4.32 13.25 6.21
N GLY A 265 -4.62 11.95 6.20
CA GLY A 265 -5.95 11.42 6.40
C GLY A 265 -6.91 11.76 5.25
N ARG A 266 -8.15 11.34 5.41
CA ARG A 266 -9.24 11.68 4.50
C ARG A 266 -9.64 13.16 4.61
N ASP A 267 -9.58 13.69 5.83
CA ASP A 267 -9.88 15.09 6.12
C ASP A 267 -8.60 15.92 6.01
N VAL A 268 -8.47 16.68 4.93
CA VAL A 268 -7.31 17.55 4.67
C VAL A 268 -7.02 18.47 5.86
N GLY A 269 -5.84 18.30 6.46
CA GLY A 269 -5.35 19.11 7.58
C GLY A 269 -5.31 18.40 8.93
N LYS A 270 -5.76 17.14 9.01
CA LYS A 270 -5.70 16.32 10.23
C LYS A 270 -4.82 15.10 9.95
N ARG A 271 -3.65 15.03 10.58
CA ARG A 271 -2.79 13.84 10.46
C ARG A 271 -3.45 12.64 11.14
N ILE A 272 -3.23 11.46 10.56
CA ILE A 272 -3.69 10.20 11.15
C ILE A 272 -3.00 9.91 12.49
N LEU A 273 -3.60 9.08 13.31
CA LEU A 273 -3.08 8.74 14.65
C LEU A 273 -1.69 8.10 14.55
N GLY A 274 -0.81 8.40 15.51
CA GLY A 274 0.54 7.82 15.57
C GLY A 274 1.53 8.32 14.51
N THR A 275 1.15 9.31 13.67
CA THR A 275 2.05 9.85 12.63
C THR A 275 3.38 10.33 13.20
N SER A 276 3.38 11.03 14.33
CA SER A 276 4.63 11.53 14.94
C SER A 276 5.53 10.39 15.38
N ASP A 277 4.98 9.32 15.91
CA ASP A 277 5.75 8.15 16.34
C ASP A 277 6.34 7.42 15.13
N MET A 278 5.58 7.28 14.04
CA MET A 278 6.08 6.71 12.79
C MET A 278 7.22 7.55 12.22
N LEU A 279 7.07 8.87 12.15
CA LEU A 279 8.11 9.77 11.64
C LEU A 279 9.38 9.71 12.50
N ASN A 280 9.26 9.59 13.83
CA ASN A 280 10.41 9.40 14.72
C ASN A 280 11.15 8.06 14.48
N LEU A 281 10.43 7.00 14.08
CA LEU A 281 11.05 5.69 13.80
C LEU A 281 11.92 5.67 12.54
N ILE A 282 11.61 6.54 11.59
CA ILE A 282 12.31 6.63 10.29
C ILE A 282 13.22 7.87 10.19
N GLU A 283 13.38 8.59 11.29
CA GLU A 283 14.23 9.79 11.33
C GLU A 283 15.64 9.50 10.82
N GLY A 284 16.17 10.39 9.98
CA GLY A 284 17.48 10.25 9.35
C GLY A 284 17.49 9.45 8.05
N HIS A 285 16.35 8.89 7.63
CA HIS A 285 16.21 8.20 6.36
C HIS A 285 15.39 9.04 5.36
N LYS A 286 15.81 9.03 4.11
CA LYS A 286 14.94 9.52 3.03
C LYS A 286 13.79 8.55 2.87
N THR A 287 12.56 9.04 3.06
CA THR A 287 11.37 8.21 3.12
C THR A 287 10.33 8.61 2.09
N LEU A 288 9.78 7.61 1.40
CA LEU A 288 8.63 7.76 0.52
C LEU A 288 7.47 6.90 1.03
N PHE A 289 6.37 7.56 1.40
CA PHE A 289 5.10 6.90 1.66
C PHE A 289 4.33 6.72 0.35
N LEU A 290 3.72 5.55 0.18
CA LEU A 290 2.81 5.22 -0.91
C LEU A 290 1.45 4.92 -0.31
N SER A 291 0.43 5.65 -0.73
CA SER A 291 -0.94 5.49 -0.21
C SER A 291 -2.01 5.51 -1.30
N GLY A 292 -3.17 4.94 -1.02
CA GLY A 292 -4.38 4.93 -1.83
C GLY A 292 -5.52 5.69 -1.16
N HIS A 293 -6.68 5.03 -0.98
CA HIS A 293 -7.84 5.44 -0.17
C HIS A 293 -8.66 6.64 -0.71
N ASN A 294 -7.99 7.72 -1.11
CA ASN A 294 -8.67 8.95 -1.53
C ASN A 294 -9.08 8.93 -3.01
N HIS A 295 -8.64 7.95 -3.80
CA HIS A 295 -8.89 7.85 -5.24
C HIS A 295 -8.51 9.11 -6.01
N LEU A 296 -7.36 9.68 -5.68
CA LEU A 296 -6.80 10.84 -6.36
C LEU A 296 -5.28 10.79 -6.37
N SER A 297 -4.64 11.47 -7.32
CA SER A 297 -3.19 11.58 -7.39
C SER A 297 -2.73 12.88 -6.70
N LYS A 298 -2.04 12.75 -5.57
CA LYS A 298 -1.59 13.92 -4.83
C LYS A 298 -0.27 13.68 -4.11
N PRO A 299 0.76 14.50 -4.35
CA PRO A 299 1.98 14.49 -3.57
C PRO A 299 1.82 15.30 -2.28
N TYR A 300 2.48 14.85 -1.22
CA TYR A 300 2.62 15.58 0.04
C TYR A 300 4.09 15.60 0.46
N THR A 301 4.50 16.63 1.20
CA THR A 301 5.84 16.75 1.74
C THR A 301 5.77 17.03 3.24
N TYR A 302 6.55 16.28 4.01
CA TYR A 302 6.60 16.35 5.48
C TYR A 302 8.04 16.64 5.94
N GLY A 303 8.53 17.82 5.64
CA GLY A 303 9.93 18.20 5.87
C GLY A 303 10.81 17.94 4.63
N ASN A 304 12.12 17.82 4.82
CA ASN A 304 13.06 17.74 3.71
C ASN A 304 13.22 16.32 3.12
N ASP A 305 13.06 15.29 3.95
CA ASP A 305 13.40 13.90 3.60
C ASP A 305 12.21 12.96 3.58
N VAL A 306 11.00 13.44 3.88
CA VAL A 306 9.79 12.64 3.90
C VAL A 306 8.78 13.17 2.88
N THR A 307 8.46 12.35 1.91
CA THR A 307 7.43 12.62 0.91
C THR A 307 6.38 11.51 0.91
N GLU A 308 5.19 11.81 0.42
CA GLU A 308 4.13 10.83 0.22
C GLU A 308 3.51 11.03 -1.15
N HIS A 309 3.26 9.95 -1.85
CA HIS A 309 2.45 9.93 -3.03
C HIS A 309 1.14 9.18 -2.73
N ASN A 310 0.04 9.93 -2.63
CA ASN A 310 -1.28 9.35 -2.70
C ASN A 310 -1.58 9.07 -4.18
N ILE A 311 -1.91 7.83 -4.51
CA ILE A 311 -1.97 7.33 -5.88
C ILE A 311 -3.44 7.21 -6.29
N ALA A 312 -3.76 7.71 -7.47
CA ALA A 312 -5.09 7.57 -8.06
C ALA A 312 -5.46 6.10 -8.24
N SER A 313 -6.73 5.81 -8.11
CA SER A 313 -7.27 4.45 -8.10
C SER A 313 -7.24 3.81 -9.48
N ILE A 314 -6.91 2.51 -9.54
CA ILE A 314 -7.04 1.70 -10.76
C ILE A 314 -8.50 1.44 -11.13
N CYS A 315 -9.43 1.56 -10.18
CA CYS A 315 -10.86 1.44 -10.46
C CYS A 315 -11.51 2.74 -10.97
N GLY A 316 -10.77 3.85 -11.04
CA GLY A 316 -11.35 5.16 -11.30
C GLY A 316 -12.32 5.54 -10.17
N THR A 317 -13.55 5.95 -10.53
CA THR A 317 -14.61 6.14 -9.55
C THR A 317 -15.43 4.85 -9.41
N TRP A 318 -14.93 3.91 -8.57
CA TRP A 318 -15.59 2.66 -8.17
C TRP A 318 -16.11 1.80 -9.35
N TRP A 319 -15.37 1.75 -10.47
CA TRP A 319 -15.74 1.08 -11.72
C TRP A 319 -16.94 1.71 -12.44
N ASP A 320 -17.53 2.77 -11.90
CA ASP A 320 -18.64 3.50 -12.49
C ASP A 320 -18.18 4.56 -13.50
N ALA A 321 -16.95 5.06 -13.35
CA ALA A 321 -16.33 6.01 -14.25
C ALA A 321 -14.87 5.67 -14.49
N TYR A 322 -14.37 6.02 -15.68
CA TYR A 322 -12.97 5.81 -16.06
C TYR A 322 -12.02 6.74 -15.29
N HIS A 323 -12.49 7.97 -14.96
CA HIS A 323 -11.69 8.96 -14.26
C HIS A 323 -11.96 8.94 -12.75
N CYS A 324 -10.92 9.19 -11.99
CA CYS A 324 -11.01 9.51 -10.57
C CYS A 324 -11.64 10.88 -10.35
N ALA A 325 -12.02 11.21 -9.12
CA ALA A 325 -12.69 12.45 -8.78
C ALA A 325 -11.86 13.72 -9.08
N ASP A 326 -10.53 13.62 -9.07
CA ASP A 326 -9.59 14.68 -9.45
C ASP A 326 -9.37 14.79 -10.97
N GLY A 327 -10.07 13.98 -11.78
CA GLY A 327 -9.91 13.92 -13.21
C GLY A 327 -8.70 13.15 -13.70
N SER A 328 -7.93 12.55 -12.83
CA SER A 328 -6.90 11.57 -13.23
C SER A 328 -7.57 10.37 -13.87
N PRO A 329 -7.13 9.87 -15.03
CA PRO A 329 -7.64 8.63 -15.57
C PRO A 329 -7.27 7.48 -14.61
N ARG A 330 -8.08 6.43 -14.56
CA ARG A 330 -7.71 5.21 -13.80
C ARG A 330 -6.34 4.70 -14.24
N GLY A 331 -5.52 4.28 -13.26
CA GLY A 331 -4.13 3.93 -13.56
C GLY A 331 -3.35 3.48 -12.34
N TYR A 332 -2.04 3.51 -12.49
CA TYR A 332 -1.07 3.11 -11.46
C TYR A 332 0.23 3.89 -11.63
N LYS A 333 1.12 3.78 -10.65
CA LYS A 333 2.41 4.47 -10.68
C LYS A 333 3.57 3.49 -10.82
N VAL A 334 4.56 3.86 -11.61
CA VAL A 334 5.79 3.10 -11.78
C VAL A 334 6.95 3.95 -11.28
N TYR A 335 7.68 3.44 -10.32
CA TYR A 335 8.91 4.01 -9.79
C TYR A 335 10.09 3.21 -10.29
N THR A 336 11.18 3.89 -10.62
CA THR A 336 12.44 3.23 -10.97
C THR A 336 13.56 3.90 -10.21
N LYS A 337 14.33 3.11 -9.48
CA LYS A 337 15.57 3.54 -8.84
C LYS A 337 16.73 3.01 -9.67
N ASP A 338 17.43 3.93 -10.31
CA ASP A 338 18.60 3.68 -11.13
C ASP A 338 19.77 4.50 -10.59
N SER A 339 20.88 3.81 -10.30
CA SER A 339 22.09 4.44 -9.77
C SER A 339 21.82 5.37 -8.56
N GLY A 340 20.90 4.95 -7.71
CA GLY A 340 20.49 5.67 -6.49
C GLY A 340 19.50 6.82 -6.71
N LYS A 341 19.12 7.13 -7.95
CA LYS A 341 18.14 8.16 -8.28
C LYS A 341 16.78 7.53 -8.49
N LEU A 342 15.78 7.97 -7.72
CA LEU A 342 14.39 7.57 -7.89
C LEU A 342 13.71 8.50 -8.90
N THR A 343 13.05 7.89 -9.88
CA THR A 343 12.18 8.55 -10.87
C THR A 343 10.85 7.82 -10.94
N TRP A 344 9.80 8.46 -11.41
CA TRP A 344 8.48 7.86 -11.55
C TRP A 344 7.69 8.44 -12.71
N TYR A 345 6.65 7.71 -13.09
CA TYR A 345 5.62 8.20 -14.00
C TYR A 345 4.27 7.56 -13.64
N TYR A 346 3.20 8.27 -13.95
CA TYR A 346 1.85 7.73 -13.89
C TYR A 346 1.54 6.97 -15.17
N LYS A 347 0.95 5.79 -15.07
CA LYS A 347 0.52 4.98 -16.21
C LYS A 347 -1.00 4.91 -16.22
N ALA A 348 -1.62 5.72 -17.08
CA ALA A 348 -3.05 5.60 -17.37
C ALA A 348 -3.34 4.31 -18.14
N ILE A 349 -4.38 3.58 -17.74
CA ILE A 349 -4.78 2.31 -18.37
C ILE A 349 -5.09 2.52 -19.84
N GLY A 350 -4.54 1.66 -20.70
CA GLY A 350 -4.74 1.70 -22.15
C GLY A 350 -4.00 2.82 -22.89
N GLN A 351 -3.25 3.69 -22.16
CA GLN A 351 -2.53 4.82 -22.75
C GLN A 351 -1.02 4.59 -22.78
N ASP A 352 -0.32 5.35 -23.62
CA ASP A 352 1.15 5.39 -23.60
C ASP A 352 1.67 6.02 -22.31
N ARG A 353 2.88 5.61 -21.86
CA ARG A 353 3.51 6.16 -20.65
C ARG A 353 3.75 7.67 -20.69
N ASN A 354 3.81 8.28 -21.88
CA ASN A 354 4.00 9.72 -22.06
C ASN A 354 2.68 10.50 -21.97
N PHE A 355 1.53 9.82 -21.87
CA PHE A 355 0.24 10.46 -21.64
C PHE A 355 0.13 10.89 -20.18
N GLN A 356 0.61 12.11 -19.88
CA GLN A 356 0.72 12.66 -18.54
C GLN A 356 -0.15 13.89 -18.30
N VAL A 357 -0.87 14.34 -19.33
CA VAL A 357 -1.68 15.55 -19.28
C VAL A 357 -2.86 15.47 -20.24
N GLU A 358 -4.00 15.99 -19.82
CA GLU A 358 -5.16 16.26 -20.69
C GLU A 358 -5.36 17.77 -20.83
N ILE A 359 -5.64 18.21 -22.05
CA ILE A 359 -5.81 19.64 -22.36
C ILE A 359 -7.25 19.92 -22.74
N PHE A 360 -7.88 20.83 -22.02
CA PHE A 360 -9.22 21.34 -22.29
C PHE A 360 -9.17 22.72 -22.93
N LYS A 361 -9.86 22.86 -24.06
CA LYS A 361 -9.96 24.12 -24.80
C LYS A 361 -10.95 25.07 -24.13
N PRO A 362 -10.90 26.38 -24.43
CA PRO A 362 -11.95 27.31 -24.02
C PRO A 362 -13.35 26.80 -24.38
N GLY A 363 -14.27 26.92 -23.46
CA GLY A 363 -15.66 26.42 -23.57
C GLY A 363 -15.86 25.00 -23.03
N GLN A 364 -14.82 24.27 -22.67
CA GLN A 364 -14.94 22.89 -22.18
C GLN A 364 -14.99 22.77 -20.64
N THR A 365 -14.57 23.79 -19.91
CA THR A 365 -14.52 23.80 -18.45
C THR A 365 -15.56 24.74 -17.84
N LEU A 366 -15.96 24.49 -16.58
CA LEU A 366 -17.07 25.20 -15.95
C LEU A 366 -16.65 26.50 -15.26
N LYS A 367 -15.55 26.46 -14.49
CA LYS A 367 -15.11 27.62 -13.70
C LYS A 367 -14.24 28.58 -14.49
N HIS A 368 -13.54 28.08 -15.49
CA HIS A 368 -12.61 28.86 -16.33
C HIS A 368 -12.96 28.68 -17.82
N PRO A 369 -14.20 29.04 -18.26
CA PRO A 369 -14.68 28.73 -19.61
C PRO A 369 -13.93 29.43 -20.75
N ASN A 370 -13.16 30.46 -20.42
CA ASN A 370 -12.40 31.26 -21.43
C ASN A 370 -10.92 30.88 -21.47
N SER A 371 -10.50 29.86 -20.70
CA SER A 371 -9.09 29.49 -20.56
C SER A 371 -8.78 28.13 -21.19
N VAL A 372 -7.55 27.92 -21.58
CA VAL A 372 -7.01 26.58 -21.83
C VAL A 372 -6.61 25.99 -20.48
N ILE A 373 -7.14 24.86 -20.13
CA ILE A 373 -6.86 24.16 -18.87
C ILE A 373 -6.08 22.88 -19.17
N ALA A 374 -4.96 22.69 -18.48
CA ALA A 374 -4.19 21.45 -18.49
C ALA A 374 -4.42 20.71 -17.15
N ASN A 375 -5.00 19.52 -17.21
CA ASN A 375 -5.04 18.61 -16.08
C ASN A 375 -3.78 17.74 -16.15
N VAL A 376 -2.82 18.01 -15.27
CA VAL A 376 -1.56 17.28 -15.17
C VAL A 376 -1.68 16.35 -13.99
N TRP A 377 -2.00 15.08 -14.25
CA TRP A 377 -2.01 14.07 -13.20
C TRP A 377 -0.59 13.69 -12.82
N ASP A 378 -0.39 13.40 -11.55
CA ASP A 378 0.93 13.12 -11.00
C ASP A 378 1.88 14.33 -10.91
N TRP A 379 1.29 15.52 -10.88
CA TRP A 379 2.05 16.76 -10.75
C TRP A 379 2.89 16.78 -9.45
N ASP A 380 4.14 17.22 -9.56
CA ASP A 380 5.04 17.42 -8.43
C ASP A 380 5.30 18.95 -8.24
N PRO A 381 5.38 19.45 -7.00
CA PRO A 381 5.68 20.87 -6.73
C PRO A 381 6.96 21.41 -7.37
N ALA A 382 7.93 20.54 -7.66
CA ALA A 382 9.16 20.90 -8.35
C ALA A 382 8.98 21.08 -9.86
N TRP A 383 7.85 20.66 -10.43
CA TRP A 383 7.60 20.75 -11.86
C TRP A 383 7.13 22.13 -12.27
N LYS A 384 7.46 22.51 -13.51
CA LYS A 384 6.97 23.71 -14.18
C LYS A 384 6.08 23.27 -15.33
N VAL A 385 4.86 23.78 -15.37
CA VAL A 385 3.95 23.61 -16.50
C VAL A 385 4.03 24.87 -17.35
N GLU A 386 4.51 24.73 -18.58
CA GLU A 386 4.67 25.81 -19.55
C GLU A 386 3.89 25.44 -20.81
N TRP A 387 3.31 26.42 -21.47
CA TRP A 387 2.56 26.16 -22.70
C TRP A 387 3.12 26.97 -23.88
N TYR A 388 2.91 26.42 -25.05
CA TYR A 388 3.38 26.96 -26.32
C TYR A 388 2.20 27.06 -27.30
N GLU A 389 2.15 28.11 -28.08
CA GLU A 389 1.20 28.27 -29.18
C GLU A 389 2.01 28.46 -30.47
N ASP A 390 1.76 27.61 -31.47
CA ASP A 390 2.49 27.60 -32.74
C ASP A 390 4.04 27.63 -32.54
N GLY A 391 4.53 26.88 -31.55
CA GLY A 391 5.96 26.79 -31.22
C GLY A 391 6.52 27.99 -30.47
N LYS A 392 5.71 28.99 -30.12
CA LYS A 392 6.12 30.16 -29.33
C LYS A 392 5.81 29.93 -27.85
N PRO A 393 6.77 30.16 -26.94
CA PRO A 393 6.52 30.07 -25.51
C PRO A 393 5.55 31.16 -25.06
N MET A 394 4.46 30.77 -24.43
CA MET A 394 3.43 31.71 -23.91
C MET A 394 3.56 31.93 -22.40
N GLY A 395 4.45 31.17 -21.74
CA GLY A 395 4.74 31.32 -20.33
C GLY A 395 4.29 30.13 -19.47
N LYS A 396 4.32 30.35 -18.15
CA LYS A 396 3.90 29.34 -17.17
C LYS A 396 2.39 29.32 -17.04
N MET A 397 1.82 28.15 -16.89
CA MET A 397 0.42 28.00 -16.49
C MET A 397 0.28 28.27 -14.99
N GLU A 398 -0.81 28.95 -14.63
CA GLU A 398 -1.21 29.18 -13.25
C GLU A 398 -2.04 28.03 -12.71
N LYS A 399 -1.83 27.67 -11.44
CA LYS A 399 -2.61 26.63 -10.77
C LYS A 399 -4.00 27.14 -10.44
N VAL A 400 -5.01 26.43 -10.91
CA VAL A 400 -6.43 26.79 -10.70
C VAL A 400 -7.20 25.58 -10.18
N LYS A 401 -8.41 25.84 -9.64
CA LYS A 401 -9.38 24.82 -9.26
C LYS A 401 -10.45 24.72 -10.33
N GLU A 402 -10.56 23.58 -10.96
CA GLU A 402 -11.53 23.31 -12.01
C GLU A 402 -12.19 21.93 -11.81
N TYR A 403 -13.28 21.65 -12.46
CA TYR A 403 -13.91 20.33 -12.51
C TYR A 403 -13.48 19.60 -13.79
N SER A 404 -13.15 18.30 -13.67
CA SER A 404 -12.88 17.49 -14.85
C SER A 404 -14.13 17.35 -15.72
N PRO A 405 -14.11 17.82 -16.97
CA PRO A 405 -15.23 17.64 -17.89
C PRO A 405 -15.57 16.17 -18.14
N TYR A 406 -14.55 15.30 -18.19
CA TYR A 406 -14.74 13.86 -18.40
C TYR A 406 -15.42 13.20 -17.21
N HIS A 407 -14.92 13.43 -16.00
CA HIS A 407 -15.54 12.88 -14.79
C HIS A 407 -17.02 13.33 -14.66
N ILE A 408 -17.30 14.61 -14.91
CA ILE A 408 -18.67 15.12 -14.92
C ILE A 408 -19.54 14.39 -15.96
N ALA A 409 -19.02 14.22 -17.18
CA ALA A 409 -19.77 13.56 -18.25
C ALA A 409 -20.07 12.09 -17.94
N GLU A 410 -19.07 11.34 -17.40
CA GLU A 410 -19.20 9.95 -17.00
C GLU A 410 -20.23 9.79 -15.87
N MET A 411 -20.12 10.59 -14.81
CA MET A 411 -21.07 10.54 -13.69
C MET A 411 -22.48 10.96 -14.09
N LYS A 412 -22.61 11.93 -15.00
CA LYS A 412 -23.90 12.31 -15.55
C LYS A 412 -24.51 11.19 -16.38
N ALA A 413 -23.72 10.50 -17.19
CA ALA A 413 -24.18 9.35 -17.97
C ALA A 413 -24.64 8.19 -17.08
N LYS A 414 -23.91 7.91 -15.99
CA LYS A 414 -24.21 6.80 -15.08
C LYS A 414 -25.39 7.11 -14.14
N TYR A 415 -25.46 8.31 -13.57
CA TYR A 415 -26.39 8.65 -12.49
C TYR A 415 -27.41 9.72 -12.85
N GLY A 416 -27.37 10.28 -14.07
CA GLY A 416 -28.28 11.33 -14.51
C GLY A 416 -28.08 12.70 -13.85
N ILE A 417 -27.10 12.83 -12.96
CA ILE A 417 -26.79 14.04 -12.19
C ILE A 417 -25.33 14.44 -12.36
N CYS A 418 -25.06 15.75 -12.24
CA CYS A 418 -23.67 16.22 -12.19
C CYS A 418 -23.01 15.70 -10.92
N ALA A 419 -21.78 15.18 -11.02
CA ALA A 419 -21.02 14.48 -9.96
C ALA A 419 -20.63 15.31 -8.74
N LEU A 420 -21.04 16.55 -8.66
CA LEU A 420 -20.96 17.37 -7.45
C LEU A 420 -21.62 16.71 -6.21
N TRP A 421 -22.29 15.57 -6.44
CA TRP A 421 -23.06 14.85 -5.42
C TRP A 421 -22.19 14.07 -4.41
N ARG A 422 -20.99 13.65 -4.74
CA ARG A 422 -20.15 12.90 -3.78
C ARG A 422 -19.14 13.80 -3.07
N GLY A 423 -19.70 14.82 -2.40
CA GLY A 423 -19.00 15.62 -1.38
C GLY A 423 -17.80 16.37 -1.95
N ASP A 424 -17.82 17.66 -1.85
CA ASP A 424 -16.74 18.67 -1.79
C ASP A 424 -15.35 18.38 -2.39
N SER A 425 -15.18 17.34 -3.16
CA SER A 425 -14.03 17.17 -4.02
C SER A 425 -14.13 18.11 -5.20
N GLY A 426 -14.12 19.40 -4.91
CA GLY A 426 -13.71 20.38 -5.89
C GLY A 426 -12.32 19.92 -6.35
N LEU A 427 -12.22 19.51 -7.62
CA LEU A 427 -10.95 19.15 -8.23
C LEU A 427 -9.97 20.28 -7.97
N GLU A 428 -9.07 20.03 -7.03
CA GLU A 428 -7.80 20.72 -7.02
C GLU A 428 -6.98 20.07 -8.13
N THR A 429 -7.09 20.59 -9.35
CA THR A 429 -6.03 20.34 -10.31
C THR A 429 -4.76 20.97 -9.73
N PRO A 430 -3.67 20.23 -9.66
CA PRO A 430 -2.39 20.76 -9.21
C PRO A 430 -1.95 21.93 -10.04
#